data_45b29a4165e26a21c29d6325824f5217
#
_entry.id   45b29a4165e26a21c29d6325824f5217
#
_cell.length_a   1.000
_cell.length_b   1.000
_cell.length_c   1.000
_cell.angle_alpha   90.00
_cell.angle_beta   90.00
_cell.angle_gamma   90.00
#
_symmetry.space_group_name_H-M   'P 1'
#
loop_
_entity.id
_entity.type
_entity.pdbx_description
1 polymer ?
#
loop_
_entity_poly.entity_id
_entity_poly.type
_entity_poly.pdbx_seq_one_letter_code
_entity_poly.pdbx_strand_id
1 'polypeptide(L)'
;VSAITTVADWYDSQTLNLTNTTIFWSSIAPKPISNGYVLDRQGKNDALHVVVVDDTGSVTGIQGNLLEKHLNLSKSTDAISAVNAPQKIFWKDYLALFSSYVYVGDNPSTGDDTYHGTTPIAEGFSSGFTKITESAGQWNQLAQGITFSSLGNVTYALGGGVDYSSTNGMTASLGNLFTSYNLFSNKDEIAVDYLIMGPGLGNKFESQAKANQLISIANNRKDCIA
;
A
#
# COMPACT_ATOMS: atom_id res chain seq x y z
N VAL A 1 -33.57 -17.33 -31.77
CA VAL A 1 -32.84 -16.63 -30.69
C VAL A 1 -31.42 -17.18 -30.70
N SER A 2 -30.49 -16.43 -31.29
CA SER A 2 -29.06 -16.80 -31.26
C SER A 2 -28.59 -16.68 -29.81
N ALA A 3 -28.04 -17.75 -29.25
CA ALA A 3 -27.39 -17.71 -27.99
C ALA A 3 -26.21 -16.73 -28.09
N ILE A 4 -26.20 -15.69 -27.27
CA ILE A 4 -25.04 -14.82 -27.12
C ILE A 4 -24.00 -15.66 -26.43
N THR A 5 -23.02 -16.14 -27.17
CA THR A 5 -21.84 -16.78 -26.60
C THR A 5 -21.01 -15.65 -25.99
N THR A 6 -21.14 -15.43 -24.70
CA THR A 6 -20.23 -14.55 -23.99
C THR A 6 -18.85 -15.21 -24.02
N VAL A 7 -17.92 -14.61 -24.75
CA VAL A 7 -16.52 -14.99 -24.65
C VAL A 7 -16.09 -14.59 -23.24
N ALA A 8 -15.64 -15.57 -22.44
CA ALA A 8 -15.15 -15.31 -21.10
C ALA A 8 -13.98 -14.31 -21.16
N ASP A 9 -14.09 -13.22 -20.42
CA ASP A 9 -13.01 -12.24 -20.29
C ASP A 9 -11.89 -12.86 -19.45
N TRP A 10 -10.66 -12.48 -19.74
CA TRP A 10 -9.50 -12.90 -18.93
C TRP A 10 -9.70 -12.60 -17.43
N TYR A 11 -10.43 -11.54 -17.11
CA TYR A 11 -10.70 -11.13 -15.73
C TYR A 11 -11.60 -12.11 -14.97
N ASP A 12 -12.47 -12.82 -15.65
CA ASP A 12 -13.38 -13.79 -15.06
C ASP A 12 -12.67 -14.98 -14.40
N SER A 13 -11.45 -15.27 -14.87
CA SER A 13 -10.62 -16.36 -14.33
C SER A 13 -9.64 -15.90 -13.26
N GLN A 14 -9.56 -14.60 -12.99
CA GLN A 14 -8.60 -14.08 -12.00
C GLN A 14 -9.03 -14.39 -10.58
N THR A 15 -8.11 -14.90 -9.80
CA THR A 15 -8.34 -15.31 -8.41
C THR A 15 -7.34 -14.67 -7.47
N LEU A 16 -7.80 -14.43 -6.25
CA LEU A 16 -6.98 -14.14 -5.09
C LEU A 16 -6.81 -15.46 -4.33
N ASN A 17 -5.59 -15.99 -4.31
CA ASN A 17 -5.28 -17.23 -3.63
C ASN A 17 -4.85 -16.95 -2.19
N LEU A 18 -5.64 -17.43 -1.26
CA LEU A 18 -5.39 -17.34 0.17
C LEU A 18 -4.94 -18.72 0.69
N THR A 19 -4.45 -18.78 1.91
CA THR A 19 -3.90 -19.99 2.51
C THR A 19 -4.85 -21.20 2.42
N ASN A 20 -6.15 -21.00 2.65
CA ASN A 20 -7.13 -22.09 2.67
C ASN A 20 -8.35 -21.86 1.75
N THR A 21 -8.36 -20.80 0.97
CA THR A 21 -9.48 -20.48 0.09
C THR A 21 -9.03 -19.67 -1.10
N THR A 22 -9.86 -19.65 -2.11
CA THR A 22 -9.64 -18.86 -3.33
C THR A 22 -10.86 -17.99 -3.58
N ILE A 23 -10.64 -16.72 -3.85
CA ILE A 23 -11.72 -15.76 -4.13
C ILE A 23 -11.53 -15.24 -5.56
N PHE A 24 -12.59 -15.20 -6.36
CA PHE A 24 -12.54 -14.58 -7.68
C PHE A 24 -12.53 -13.06 -7.57
N TRP A 25 -11.65 -12.41 -8.31
CA TRP A 25 -11.62 -10.95 -8.37
C TRP A 25 -12.94 -10.35 -8.84
N SER A 26 -13.64 -11.02 -9.75
CA SER A 26 -14.96 -10.61 -10.23
C SER A 26 -16.02 -10.54 -9.12
N SER A 27 -15.84 -11.29 -8.02
CA SER A 27 -16.70 -11.19 -6.84
C SER A 27 -16.37 -10.02 -5.92
N ILE A 28 -15.16 -9.49 -6.03
CA ILE A 28 -14.68 -8.34 -5.23
C ILE A 28 -14.99 -7.03 -5.93
N ALA A 29 -14.68 -6.94 -7.20
CA ALA A 29 -14.79 -5.72 -8.01
C ALA A 29 -14.96 -6.04 -9.50
N PRO A 30 -15.56 -5.13 -10.28
CA PRO A 30 -15.54 -5.22 -11.73
C PRO A 30 -14.12 -5.04 -12.26
N LYS A 31 -13.87 -5.49 -13.50
CA LYS A 31 -12.59 -5.32 -14.19
C LYS A 31 -12.10 -3.87 -14.14
N PRO A 32 -10.82 -3.62 -13.78
CA PRO A 32 -10.27 -2.27 -13.82
C PRO A 32 -10.32 -1.71 -15.24
N ILE A 33 -10.79 -0.48 -15.35
CA ILE A 33 -10.84 0.26 -16.62
C ILE A 33 -9.98 1.50 -16.52
N SER A 34 -9.45 1.98 -17.65
CA SER A 34 -8.65 3.20 -17.66
C SER A 34 -9.43 4.39 -17.10
N ASN A 35 -8.79 5.18 -16.25
CA ASN A 35 -9.40 6.37 -15.66
C ASN A 35 -9.64 7.46 -16.72
N GLY A 36 -10.73 8.20 -16.59
CA GLY A 36 -11.09 9.28 -17.51
C GLY A 36 -9.99 10.31 -17.68
N TYR A 37 -9.34 10.70 -16.58
CA TYR A 37 -8.21 11.63 -16.60
C TYR A 37 -7.08 11.19 -17.55
N VAL A 38 -6.77 9.89 -17.52
CA VAL A 38 -5.71 9.30 -18.35
C VAL A 38 -6.16 9.14 -19.79
N LEU A 39 -7.42 8.74 -20.02
CA LEU A 39 -7.99 8.64 -21.36
C LEU A 39 -8.02 9.98 -22.09
N ASP A 40 -8.38 11.07 -21.41
CA ASP A 40 -8.40 12.42 -21.97
C ASP A 40 -6.99 12.89 -22.41
N ARG A 41 -5.94 12.27 -21.86
CA ARG A 41 -4.54 12.51 -22.18
C ARG A 41 -3.94 11.47 -23.12
N GLN A 42 -4.79 10.71 -23.81
CA GLN A 42 -4.37 9.65 -24.74
C GLN A 42 -3.57 8.52 -24.08
N GLY A 43 -3.63 8.42 -22.77
CA GLY A 43 -3.08 7.29 -22.00
C GLY A 43 -4.10 6.17 -21.87
N LYS A 44 -3.69 5.01 -21.38
CA LYS A 44 -4.54 3.84 -21.14
C LYS A 44 -3.89 2.81 -20.22
N ASN A 45 -4.73 1.89 -19.71
CA ASN A 45 -4.32 0.76 -18.87
C ASN A 45 -3.70 1.18 -17.53
N ASP A 46 -4.09 2.33 -17.00
CA ASP A 46 -3.53 2.87 -15.77
C ASP A 46 -4.20 2.31 -14.51
N ALA A 47 -5.44 1.82 -14.60
CA ALA A 47 -6.20 1.44 -13.42
C ALA A 47 -5.72 0.12 -12.79
N LEU A 48 -5.76 0.09 -11.46
CA LEU A 48 -5.51 -1.09 -10.66
C LEU A 48 -6.44 -1.13 -9.44
N HIS A 49 -6.61 -2.32 -8.89
CA HIS A 49 -7.31 -2.54 -7.63
C HIS A 49 -6.33 -3.00 -6.56
N VAL A 50 -6.51 -2.55 -5.34
CA VAL A 50 -5.77 -3.02 -4.17
C VAL A 50 -6.79 -3.47 -3.13
N VAL A 51 -6.60 -4.68 -2.62
CA VAL A 51 -7.39 -5.21 -1.50
C VAL A 51 -6.47 -5.71 -0.40
N VAL A 52 -6.90 -5.52 0.83
CA VAL A 52 -6.24 -6.08 2.01
C VAL A 52 -7.17 -7.13 2.61
N VAL A 53 -6.64 -8.31 2.83
CA VAL A 53 -7.42 -9.48 3.25
C VAL A 53 -6.83 -10.08 4.51
N ASP A 54 -7.69 -10.45 5.44
CA ASP A 54 -7.32 -11.24 6.62
C ASP A 54 -7.23 -12.72 6.23
N ASP A 55 -6.08 -13.13 5.70
CA ASP A 55 -5.89 -14.48 5.16
C ASP A 55 -6.14 -15.59 6.19
N THR A 56 -5.70 -15.36 7.43
CA THR A 56 -5.79 -16.38 8.50
C THR A 56 -6.94 -16.15 9.46
N GLY A 57 -7.64 -15.03 9.38
CA GLY A 57 -8.64 -14.63 10.35
C GLY A 57 -8.07 -14.09 11.66
N SER A 58 -6.78 -13.76 11.70
CA SER A 58 -6.11 -13.28 12.91
C SER A 58 -6.54 -11.88 13.34
N VAL A 59 -7.02 -11.08 12.41
CA VAL A 59 -7.46 -9.69 12.66
C VAL A 59 -8.95 -9.62 13.00
N THR A 60 -9.78 -10.31 12.22
CA THR A 60 -11.25 -10.22 12.33
C THR A 60 -11.90 -11.43 12.96
N GLY A 61 -11.17 -12.52 13.13
CA GLY A 61 -11.70 -13.82 13.52
C GLY A 61 -12.34 -14.60 12.35
N ILE A 62 -12.37 -14.02 11.15
CA ILE A 62 -12.96 -14.63 9.96
C ILE A 62 -11.91 -14.71 8.87
N GLN A 63 -11.53 -15.92 8.50
CA GLN A 63 -10.57 -16.15 7.43
C GLN A 63 -11.11 -15.64 6.08
N GLY A 64 -10.25 -15.00 5.30
CA GLY A 64 -10.60 -14.48 3.98
C GLY A 64 -11.43 -13.21 4.00
N ASN A 65 -11.62 -12.59 5.16
CA ASN A 65 -12.37 -11.35 5.27
C ASN A 65 -11.61 -10.19 4.62
N LEU A 66 -12.32 -9.41 3.79
CA LEU A 66 -11.76 -8.20 3.17
C LEU A 66 -11.69 -7.09 4.21
N LEU A 67 -10.48 -6.63 4.53
CA LEU A 67 -10.23 -5.52 5.46
C LEU A 67 -10.38 -4.18 4.75
N GLU A 68 -9.80 -4.05 3.57
CA GLU A 68 -9.88 -2.84 2.76
C GLU A 68 -10.03 -3.16 1.28
N LYS A 69 -10.67 -2.24 0.57
CA LYS A 69 -10.88 -2.32 -0.86
C LYS A 69 -10.71 -0.95 -1.51
N HIS A 70 -9.65 -0.79 -2.28
CA HIS A 70 -9.32 0.42 -3.01
C HIS A 70 -9.38 0.12 -4.51
N LEU A 71 -10.33 0.73 -5.19
CA LEU A 71 -10.65 0.38 -6.57
C LEU A 71 -10.32 1.51 -7.54
N ASN A 72 -9.93 1.12 -8.77
CA ASN A 72 -9.64 2.03 -9.87
C ASN A 72 -8.60 3.12 -9.52
N LEU A 73 -7.61 2.77 -8.71
CA LEU A 73 -6.46 3.62 -8.48
C LEU A 73 -5.64 3.72 -9.77
N SER A 74 -4.91 4.81 -9.95
CA SER A 74 -4.11 5.03 -11.15
C SER A 74 -2.63 4.79 -10.91
N LYS A 75 -1.96 4.24 -11.92
CA LYS A 75 -0.49 4.16 -12.00
C LYS A 75 0.14 5.50 -12.40
N SER A 76 -0.66 6.46 -12.86
CA SER A 76 -0.20 7.78 -13.26
C SER A 76 -0.03 8.72 -12.06
N THR A 77 1.11 9.40 -11.98
CA THR A 77 1.46 10.27 -10.85
C THR A 77 0.63 11.54 -10.78
N ASP A 78 0.09 11.99 -11.91
CA ASP A 78 -0.73 13.19 -12.04
C ASP A 78 -2.23 12.91 -12.08
N ALA A 79 -2.65 11.65 -11.96
CA ALA A 79 -4.05 11.28 -12.08
C ALA A 79 -4.89 11.81 -10.92
N ILE A 80 -6.00 12.42 -11.30
CA ILE A 80 -7.03 12.92 -10.38
C ILE A 80 -8.38 12.31 -10.70
N SER A 81 -9.23 12.18 -9.70
CA SER A 81 -10.60 11.71 -9.87
C SER A 81 -11.43 12.72 -10.65
N ALA A 82 -12.18 12.25 -11.65
CA ALA A 82 -13.14 13.06 -12.39
C ALA A 82 -14.46 13.27 -11.62
N VAL A 83 -14.75 12.41 -10.65
CA VAL A 83 -16.04 12.37 -9.93
C VAL A 83 -15.97 13.15 -8.62
N ASN A 84 -14.90 13.02 -7.88
CA ASN A 84 -14.70 13.70 -6.61
C ASN A 84 -13.61 14.75 -6.78
N ALA A 85 -14.00 16.00 -6.85
CA ALA A 85 -13.13 17.13 -7.14
C ALA A 85 -11.98 17.27 -6.15
N PRO A 86 -10.84 17.64 -6.59
CA PRO A 86 -9.78 17.00 -7.36
C PRO A 86 -8.94 16.09 -6.48
N GLN A 87 -9.48 14.94 -6.10
CA GLN A 87 -8.74 13.95 -5.31
C GLN A 87 -7.69 13.25 -6.18
N LYS A 88 -6.45 13.23 -5.73
CA LYS A 88 -5.41 12.38 -6.32
C LYS A 88 -5.82 10.91 -6.20
N ILE A 89 -5.69 10.19 -7.31
CA ILE A 89 -5.95 8.75 -7.39
C ILE A 89 -4.68 7.96 -7.76
N PHE A 90 -3.52 8.60 -7.76
CA PHE A 90 -2.25 7.91 -7.85
C PHE A 90 -2.11 6.93 -6.69
N TRP A 91 -1.90 5.66 -6.99
CA TRP A 91 -2.05 4.57 -6.05
C TRP A 91 -1.18 4.69 -4.79
N LYS A 92 0.08 5.17 -4.90
CA LYS A 92 0.95 5.35 -3.74
C LYS A 92 0.44 6.42 -2.78
N ASP A 93 0.14 7.60 -3.32
CA ASP A 93 -0.35 8.73 -2.53
C ASP A 93 -1.71 8.41 -1.92
N TYR A 94 -2.56 7.73 -2.69
CA TYR A 94 -3.88 7.34 -2.23
C TYR A 94 -3.81 6.35 -1.06
N LEU A 95 -3.02 5.29 -1.19
CA LEU A 95 -2.87 4.31 -0.11
C LEU A 95 -2.23 4.91 1.14
N ALA A 96 -1.24 5.79 0.99
CA ALA A 96 -0.63 6.49 2.12
C ALA A 96 -1.62 7.35 2.92
N LEU A 97 -2.67 7.89 2.26
CA LEU A 97 -3.68 8.73 2.90
C LEU A 97 -4.88 7.94 3.45
N PHE A 98 -5.27 6.87 2.78
CA PHE A 98 -6.56 6.22 3.02
C PHE A 98 -6.48 4.78 3.52
N SER A 99 -5.35 4.10 3.39
CA SER A 99 -5.19 2.77 3.96
C SER A 99 -4.79 2.83 5.43
N SER A 100 -5.44 1.99 6.24
CA SER A 100 -5.07 1.80 7.65
C SER A 100 -4.12 0.63 7.86
N TYR A 101 -3.91 -0.20 6.83
CA TYR A 101 -3.17 -1.45 6.95
C TYR A 101 -1.87 -1.47 6.16
N VAL A 102 -1.79 -0.76 5.03
CA VAL A 102 -0.66 -0.87 4.12
C VAL A 102 -0.07 0.48 3.75
N TYR A 103 1.25 0.51 3.72
CA TYR A 103 2.04 1.60 3.15
C TYR A 103 2.84 1.05 1.98
N VAL A 104 2.92 1.81 0.91
CA VAL A 104 3.65 1.42 -0.27
C VAL A 104 4.99 2.12 -0.31
N GLY A 105 6.06 1.36 -0.14
CA GLY A 105 7.43 1.87 -0.23
C GLY A 105 7.88 2.05 -1.68
N ASP A 106 7.83 0.96 -2.45
CA ASP A 106 8.30 0.94 -3.83
C ASP A 106 7.26 0.33 -4.78
N ASN A 107 7.52 0.44 -6.08
CA ASN A 107 6.66 -0.18 -7.07
C ASN A 107 6.75 -1.69 -6.99
N PRO A 108 5.66 -2.39 -7.34
CA PRO A 108 5.78 -3.79 -7.68
C PRO A 108 6.75 -3.92 -8.85
N SER A 109 7.98 -4.24 -8.55
CA SER A 109 9.06 -4.35 -9.53
C SER A 109 9.15 -5.79 -9.98
N THR A 110 9.49 -5.94 -11.24
CA THR A 110 9.71 -7.25 -11.83
C THR A 110 11.14 -7.72 -11.72
N GLY A 111 12.04 -6.81 -11.38
CA GLY A 111 13.45 -7.10 -11.21
C GLY A 111 13.78 -7.66 -9.84
N ASP A 112 12.91 -7.45 -8.88
CA ASP A 112 13.11 -7.90 -7.51
C ASP A 112 12.29 -9.17 -7.24
N ASP A 113 12.88 -10.32 -7.58
CA ASP A 113 12.29 -11.62 -7.29
C ASP A 113 12.16 -11.88 -5.77
N THR A 114 12.85 -11.12 -4.94
CA THR A 114 12.71 -11.20 -3.48
C THR A 114 11.43 -10.53 -3.00
N TYR A 115 10.97 -9.53 -3.71
CA TYR A 115 9.73 -8.81 -3.39
C TYR A 115 8.48 -9.63 -3.74
N HIS A 116 8.57 -10.45 -4.76
CA HIS A 116 7.50 -11.31 -5.26
C HIS A 116 7.65 -12.78 -4.82
N GLY A 117 8.71 -13.11 -4.11
CA GLY A 117 9.09 -14.48 -3.88
C GLY A 117 9.47 -15.21 -5.18
N THR A 118 9.61 -16.52 -5.10
CA THR A 118 9.88 -17.37 -6.26
C THR A 118 8.63 -17.62 -7.11
N THR A 119 7.48 -17.14 -6.68
CA THR A 119 6.21 -17.33 -7.39
C THR A 119 6.12 -16.35 -8.55
N PRO A 120 5.84 -16.82 -9.76
CA PRO A 120 5.65 -15.93 -10.90
C PRO A 120 4.53 -14.94 -10.60
N ILE A 121 4.75 -13.68 -10.92
CA ILE A 121 3.77 -12.58 -10.79
C ILE A 121 2.45 -12.87 -11.49
N ALA A 122 2.43 -13.84 -12.36
CA ALA A 122 1.32 -14.19 -13.22
C ALA A 122 0.50 -15.37 -12.70
N GLU A 123 0.49 -15.64 -11.40
CA GLU A 123 -0.38 -16.67 -10.88
C GLU A 123 -1.83 -16.34 -11.19
N GLY A 124 -2.48 -17.19 -11.99
CA GLY A 124 -3.85 -16.99 -12.46
C GLY A 124 -3.99 -16.27 -13.81
N PHE A 125 -2.91 -15.85 -14.45
CA PHE A 125 -2.98 -15.31 -15.81
C PHE A 125 -2.87 -16.41 -16.86
N SER A 126 -3.74 -16.34 -17.85
CA SER A 126 -3.58 -17.15 -19.07
C SER A 126 -2.34 -16.73 -19.86
N SER A 127 -1.77 -17.63 -20.62
CA SER A 127 -0.66 -17.39 -21.54
C SER A 127 -0.92 -16.13 -22.40
N GLY A 128 -0.09 -15.11 -22.27
CA GLY A 128 -0.23 -13.84 -23.00
C GLY A 128 0.05 -12.61 -22.17
N PHE A 129 0.04 -12.72 -20.85
CA PHE A 129 0.54 -11.66 -19.99
C PHE A 129 2.06 -11.76 -19.88
N THR A 130 2.72 -10.75 -20.35
CA THR A 130 4.17 -10.64 -20.20
C THR A 130 4.47 -10.04 -18.84
N LYS A 131 5.35 -10.67 -18.08
CA LYS A 131 5.94 -10.07 -16.87
C LYS A 131 6.46 -8.69 -17.24
N ILE A 132 6.04 -7.67 -16.50
CA ILE A 132 6.54 -6.33 -16.69
C ILE A 132 8.02 -6.32 -16.29
N THR A 133 8.86 -5.78 -17.16
CA THR A 133 10.21 -5.36 -16.77
C THR A 133 10.16 -3.87 -16.42
N GLU A 134 10.97 -3.40 -15.49
CA GLU A 134 11.02 -1.97 -15.15
C GLU A 134 11.26 -1.08 -16.37
N SER A 135 12.06 -1.54 -17.32
CA SER A 135 12.30 -0.85 -18.58
C SER A 135 11.08 -0.77 -19.50
N ALA A 136 10.11 -1.66 -19.31
CA ALA A 136 8.83 -1.65 -20.02
C ALA A 136 7.70 -1.16 -19.12
N GLY A 137 7.98 -0.99 -17.82
CA GLY A 137 7.00 -0.61 -16.82
C GLY A 137 6.70 0.87 -16.88
N GLN A 138 5.65 1.22 -17.55
CA GLN A 138 5.15 2.58 -17.61
C GLN A 138 4.42 2.98 -16.31
N TRP A 139 5.00 2.59 -15.16
CA TRP A 139 4.49 2.97 -13.86
C TRP A 139 5.08 4.30 -13.42
N ASN A 140 4.33 5.07 -12.61
CA ASN A 140 4.76 6.36 -12.08
C ASN A 140 5.17 7.38 -13.14
N GLN A 141 4.59 7.31 -14.31
CA GLN A 141 4.73 8.31 -15.36
C GLN A 141 3.54 9.29 -15.30
N LEU A 142 3.69 10.43 -15.98
CA LEU A 142 2.56 11.31 -16.28
C LEU A 142 1.63 10.65 -17.28
N ALA A 143 0.34 10.99 -17.25
CA ALA A 143 -0.68 10.34 -18.08
C ALA A 143 -0.50 10.51 -19.59
N GLN A 144 0.13 11.62 -20.02
CA GLN A 144 0.13 12.06 -21.41
C GLN A 144 0.74 11.01 -22.37
N GLY A 145 -0.10 10.40 -23.18
CA GLY A 145 0.31 9.47 -24.23
C GLY A 145 0.85 8.12 -23.77
N ILE A 146 0.76 7.81 -22.49
CA ILE A 146 1.35 6.61 -21.90
C ILE A 146 0.37 5.43 -21.92
N THR A 147 0.83 4.31 -22.45
CA THR A 147 0.18 3.01 -22.24
C THR A 147 0.85 2.33 -21.05
N PHE A 148 0.17 2.32 -19.91
CA PHE A 148 0.69 1.72 -18.69
C PHE A 148 0.74 0.20 -18.82
N SER A 149 1.83 -0.38 -18.34
CA SER A 149 2.02 -1.82 -18.36
C SER A 149 1.14 -2.51 -17.32
N SER A 150 0.65 -3.69 -17.65
CA SER A 150 -0.10 -4.52 -16.72
C SER A 150 0.86 -5.30 -15.83
N LEU A 151 0.65 -5.22 -14.52
CA LEU A 151 1.32 -6.09 -13.56
C LEU A 151 0.65 -7.46 -13.48
N GLY A 152 -0.62 -7.49 -13.82
CA GLY A 152 -1.43 -8.67 -13.61
C GLY A 152 -1.99 -8.77 -12.20
N ASN A 153 -2.27 -9.99 -11.79
CA ASN A 153 -2.77 -10.31 -10.46
C ASN A 153 -1.60 -10.72 -9.57
N VAL A 154 -1.38 -10.00 -8.49
CA VAL A 154 -0.25 -10.21 -7.57
C VAL A 154 -0.77 -10.28 -6.15
N THR A 155 -0.30 -11.25 -5.39
CA THR A 155 -0.64 -11.42 -3.98
C THR A 155 0.64 -11.37 -3.15
N TYR A 156 0.63 -10.54 -2.12
CA TYR A 156 1.71 -10.44 -1.14
C TYR A 156 1.20 -10.84 0.23
N ALA A 157 1.95 -11.69 0.91
CA ALA A 157 1.72 -11.97 2.32
C ALA A 157 2.55 -11.00 3.17
N LEU A 158 1.88 -10.22 4.02
CA LEU A 158 2.55 -9.41 5.01
C LEU A 158 2.91 -10.29 6.21
N GLY A 159 4.18 -10.39 6.50
CA GLY A 159 4.71 -11.22 7.56
C GLY A 159 5.89 -10.55 8.26
N GLY A 160 6.42 -11.18 9.30
CA GLY A 160 7.61 -10.70 10.01
C GLY A 160 7.37 -9.45 10.85
N GLY A 161 6.12 -9.11 11.15
CA GLY A 161 5.81 -8.04 12.11
C GLY A 161 6.47 -8.32 13.46
N VAL A 162 7.07 -7.30 14.05
CA VAL A 162 7.73 -7.40 15.34
C VAL A 162 6.99 -6.55 16.35
N ASP A 163 6.54 -7.20 17.41
CA ASP A 163 6.07 -6.49 18.60
C ASP A 163 7.28 -6.12 19.45
N TYR A 164 7.58 -4.83 19.51
CA TYR A 164 8.69 -4.29 20.31
C TYR A 164 8.30 -4.12 21.79
N SER A 165 7.16 -4.62 22.25
CA SER A 165 6.81 -4.63 23.66
C SER A 165 7.45 -5.79 24.41
N SER A 166 7.73 -5.59 25.68
CA SER A 166 8.17 -6.62 26.62
C SER A 166 7.72 -6.28 28.04
N THR A 167 7.81 -7.26 28.95
CA THR A 167 7.53 -7.04 30.38
C THR A 167 8.44 -6.01 31.02
N ASN A 168 9.61 -5.76 30.43
CA ASN A 168 10.62 -4.81 30.92
C ASN A 168 10.63 -3.48 30.13
N GLY A 169 9.63 -3.23 29.31
CA GLY A 169 9.53 -2.05 28.46
C GLY A 169 9.75 -2.36 26.99
N MET A 170 9.98 -1.33 26.18
CA MET A 170 10.22 -1.50 24.74
C MET A 170 11.58 -2.12 24.46
N THR A 171 11.61 -2.98 23.45
CA THR A 171 12.85 -3.58 22.90
C THR A 171 13.38 -2.87 21.67
N ALA A 172 12.71 -1.77 21.24
CA ALA A 172 13.16 -0.98 20.10
C ALA A 172 14.51 -0.31 20.36
N SER A 173 15.31 -0.18 19.32
CA SER A 173 16.58 0.55 19.38
C SER A 173 16.36 2.04 19.66
N LEU A 174 17.09 2.60 20.60
CA LEU A 174 17.03 4.03 20.93
C LEU A 174 17.37 4.90 19.72
N GLY A 175 18.32 4.49 18.87
CA GLY A 175 18.67 5.22 17.65
C GLY A 175 17.51 5.29 16.66
N ASN A 176 16.80 4.19 16.46
CA ASN A 176 15.62 4.16 15.59
C ASN A 176 14.49 5.03 16.14
N LEU A 177 14.29 5.02 17.45
CA LEU A 177 13.31 5.90 18.10
C LEU A 177 13.65 7.38 17.91
N PHE A 178 14.93 7.75 18.06
CA PHE A 178 15.37 9.13 17.82
C PHE A 178 15.13 9.56 16.38
N THR A 179 15.43 8.71 15.41
CA THR A 179 15.16 8.97 14.00
C THR A 179 13.67 9.21 13.77
N SER A 180 12.81 8.36 14.35
CA SER A 180 11.36 8.49 14.23
C SER A 180 10.83 9.75 14.91
N TYR A 181 11.29 10.07 16.12
CA TYR A 181 10.86 11.28 16.83
C TYR A 181 11.32 12.56 16.15
N ASN A 182 12.47 12.55 15.49
CA ASN A 182 12.97 13.72 14.75
C ASN A 182 12.03 14.14 13.59
N LEU A 183 11.18 13.24 13.09
CA LEU A 183 10.15 13.60 12.12
C LEU A 183 9.19 14.65 12.68
N PHE A 184 8.95 14.63 13.99
CA PHE A 184 8.08 15.61 14.65
C PHE A 184 8.79 16.96 14.95
N SER A 185 10.05 17.12 14.60
CA SER A 185 10.78 18.39 14.81
C SER A 185 10.31 19.49 13.88
N ASN A 186 9.78 19.15 12.72
CA ASN A 186 9.28 20.12 11.76
C ASN A 186 7.81 20.46 12.05
N LYS A 187 7.58 21.61 12.65
CA LYS A 187 6.24 22.09 13.02
C LYS A 187 5.41 22.53 11.82
N ASP A 188 6.05 22.87 10.70
CA ASP A 188 5.36 23.36 9.50
C ASP A 188 4.76 22.22 8.67
N GLU A 189 5.30 21.00 8.84
CA GLU A 189 4.80 19.81 8.16
C GLU A 189 3.84 18.98 9.03
N ILE A 190 4.14 18.88 10.33
CA ILE A 190 3.42 18.00 11.24
C ILE A 190 2.90 18.79 12.43
N ALA A 191 1.58 18.98 12.52
CA ALA A 191 0.93 19.55 13.68
C ALA A 191 0.73 18.49 14.77
N VAL A 192 1.25 18.76 15.99
CA VAL A 192 1.05 17.92 17.17
C VAL A 192 0.86 18.79 18.41
N ASP A 193 -0.03 18.38 19.29
CA ASP A 193 -0.27 19.06 20.57
C ASP A 193 0.53 18.40 21.69
N TYR A 194 0.70 17.07 21.64
CA TYR A 194 1.36 16.28 22.69
C TYR A 194 2.33 15.29 22.09
N LEU A 195 3.53 15.21 22.68
CA LEU A 195 4.54 14.18 22.42
C LEU A 195 4.56 13.20 23.57
N ILE A 196 3.90 12.07 23.41
CA ILE A 196 3.76 11.06 24.48
C ILE A 196 4.93 10.09 24.40
N MET A 197 5.67 9.95 25.49
CA MET A 197 6.82 9.06 25.57
C MET A 197 6.45 7.58 25.37
N GLY A 198 5.28 7.14 25.83
CA GLY A 198 4.92 5.73 25.85
C GLY A 198 5.81 4.92 26.83
N PRO A 199 5.89 3.59 26.70
CA PRO A 199 6.66 2.74 27.59
C PRO A 199 8.16 3.10 27.58
N GLY A 200 8.83 2.91 28.72
CA GLY A 200 10.27 3.03 28.81
C GLY A 200 11.00 1.93 28.02
N LEU A 201 12.29 2.09 27.86
CA LEU A 201 13.18 1.04 27.35
C LEU A 201 13.65 0.15 28.51
N GLY A 202 14.27 -0.98 28.20
CA GLY A 202 14.69 -1.99 29.17
C GLY A 202 15.71 -1.51 30.23
N ASN A 203 16.30 -0.32 30.05
CA ASN A 203 17.18 0.29 31.05
C ASN A 203 16.85 1.77 31.29
N LYS A 204 17.24 2.23 32.48
CA LYS A 204 16.97 3.60 32.95
C LYS A 204 17.62 4.67 32.07
N PHE A 205 18.83 4.44 31.61
CA PHE A 205 19.59 5.45 30.85
C PHE A 205 18.98 5.70 29.49
N GLU A 206 18.60 4.63 28.79
CA GLU A 206 17.90 4.74 27.47
C GLU A 206 16.51 5.33 27.62
N SER A 207 15.77 4.96 28.67
CA SER A 207 14.45 5.55 28.94
C SER A 207 14.56 7.05 29.20
N GLN A 208 15.61 7.48 29.97
CA GLN A 208 15.85 8.90 30.21
C GLN A 208 16.29 9.64 28.94
N ALA A 209 17.14 9.03 28.12
CA ALA A 209 17.54 9.60 26.83
C ALA A 209 16.35 9.78 25.90
N LYS A 210 15.45 8.80 25.83
CA LYS A 210 14.20 8.87 25.10
C LYS A 210 13.32 10.06 25.56
N ALA A 211 13.13 10.22 26.86
CA ALA A 211 12.38 11.34 27.43
C ALA A 211 13.04 12.69 27.09
N ASN A 212 14.36 12.80 27.24
CA ASN A 212 15.10 14.01 26.95
C ASN A 212 14.99 14.41 25.47
N GLN A 213 14.93 13.45 24.53
CA GLN A 213 14.75 13.72 23.12
C GLN A 213 13.37 14.38 22.85
N LEU A 214 12.30 13.86 23.43
CA LEU A 214 10.97 14.43 23.29
C LEU A 214 10.88 15.83 23.89
N ILE A 215 11.46 16.04 25.07
CA ILE A 215 11.56 17.36 25.72
C ILE A 215 12.32 18.34 24.83
N SER A 216 13.42 17.90 24.21
CA SER A 216 14.20 18.72 23.28
C SER A 216 13.38 19.14 22.06
N ILE A 217 12.62 18.21 21.46
CA ILE A 217 11.74 18.50 20.34
C ILE A 217 10.68 19.51 20.75
N ALA A 218 9.96 19.28 21.85
CA ALA A 218 8.93 20.21 22.34
C ALA A 218 9.51 21.60 22.65
N ASN A 219 10.71 21.63 23.26
CA ASN A 219 11.37 22.92 23.55
C ASN A 219 11.79 23.68 22.29
N ASN A 220 12.18 23.00 21.24
CA ASN A 220 12.53 23.61 19.96
C ASN A 220 11.28 24.08 19.19
N ARG A 221 10.22 23.32 19.21
CA ARG A 221 8.97 23.62 18.51
C ARG A 221 8.18 24.77 19.14
N LYS A 222 8.05 24.79 20.47
CA LYS A 222 7.27 25.76 21.25
C LYS A 222 5.74 25.72 21.05
N ASP A 223 5.23 24.76 20.28
CA ASP A 223 3.81 24.59 19.94
C ASP A 223 3.21 23.29 20.48
N CYS A 224 3.97 22.47 21.19
CA CYS A 224 3.53 21.21 21.78
C CYS A 224 4.13 20.97 23.15
N ILE A 225 3.58 19.98 23.87
CA ILE A 225 4.00 19.56 25.21
C ILE A 225 4.54 18.13 25.14
N ALA A 226 5.66 17.83 25.83
CA ALA A 226 6.22 16.50 25.97
C ALA A 226 5.99 15.94 27.37
#